data_52a012c30e2531fb6cd293901f87e5a4
#
_entry.id   52a012c30e2531fb6cd293901f87e5a4
#
_cell.length_a   1.000
_cell.length_b   1.000
_cell.length_c   1.000
_cell.angle_alpha   90.00
_cell.angle_beta   90.00
_cell.angle_gamma   90.00
#
_symmetry.space_group_name_H-M   'P 1'
#
loop_
_entity.id
_entity.type
_entity.pdbx_description
1 polymer ?
#
loop_
_entity_poly.entity_id
_entity_poly.type
_entity_poly.pdbx_seq_one_letter_code
_entity_poly.pdbx_strand_id
1 'polypeptide(L)'
;MPPACWPSERMKKRRSSALFPICLIWIIFLINATNFIDGIDGLASGISSSQALCISVISLICNNIDIFLCSILILGATLGFIPRNFPKAKIFMGDCGALFLGFVQSVLSSRIVLESESILCIISILLVFRIPIYDASFSIIRRLIKRKNPFKADKEHFHHKLLIHGFSKECTTLLLVTFSLLFGFLGVLLLLFDI
;
A
#
# COMPACT_ATOMS: atom_id res chain seq x y z
N MET A 1 -8.75 -17.64 23.88
CA MET A 1 -9.62 -18.12 22.80
C MET A 1 -9.35 -17.24 21.59
N PRO A 2 -9.20 -17.76 20.35
CA PRO A 2 -9.11 -16.90 19.17
C PRO A 2 -10.42 -16.11 19.04
N PRO A 3 -10.40 -14.86 18.58
CA PRO A 3 -11.61 -14.07 18.36
C PRO A 3 -12.52 -14.78 17.36
N ALA A 4 -13.84 -14.60 17.50
CA ALA A 4 -14.90 -15.29 16.75
C ALA A 4 -14.82 -15.15 15.22
N CYS A 5 -13.96 -14.27 14.72
CA CYS A 5 -13.74 -13.98 13.30
C CYS A 5 -12.67 -14.85 12.61
N TRP A 6 -12.10 -15.86 13.29
CA TRP A 6 -11.02 -16.67 12.69
C TRP A 6 -11.54 -18.02 12.16
N PRO A 7 -11.51 -18.27 10.85
CA PRO A 7 -12.10 -19.46 10.23
C PRO A 7 -11.29 -20.74 10.50
N SER A 8 -11.97 -21.90 10.42
CA SER A 8 -11.32 -23.21 10.53
C SER A 8 -10.31 -23.43 9.39
N GLU A 9 -9.27 -24.24 9.62
CA GLU A 9 -8.21 -24.54 8.64
C GLU A 9 -8.74 -25.02 7.27
N ARG A 10 -9.82 -25.81 7.25
CA ARG A 10 -10.44 -26.28 5.99
C ARG A 10 -11.09 -25.14 5.21
N MET A 11 -11.78 -24.24 5.91
CA MET A 11 -12.42 -23.07 5.27
C MET A 11 -11.37 -22.09 4.76
N LYS A 12 -10.29 -21.85 5.51
CA LYS A 12 -9.13 -21.05 5.06
C LYS A 12 -8.54 -21.60 3.77
N LYS A 13 -8.28 -22.90 3.69
CA LYS A 13 -7.70 -23.55 2.50
C LYS A 13 -8.61 -23.41 1.27
N ARG A 14 -9.93 -23.65 1.42
CA ARG A 14 -10.89 -23.51 0.33
C ARG A 14 -11.02 -22.07 -0.17
N ARG A 15 -11.08 -21.11 0.77
CA ARG A 15 -11.14 -19.68 0.47
C ARG A 15 -9.88 -19.21 -0.23
N SER A 16 -8.72 -19.60 0.27
CA SER A 16 -7.42 -19.27 -0.31
C SER A 16 -7.32 -19.71 -1.76
N SER A 17 -7.75 -20.94 -2.09
CA SER A 17 -7.74 -21.44 -3.48
C SER A 17 -8.68 -20.65 -4.39
N ALA A 18 -9.87 -20.28 -3.91
CA ALA A 18 -10.85 -19.52 -4.70
C ALA A 18 -10.42 -18.06 -4.94
N LEU A 19 -9.74 -17.43 -3.95
CA LEU A 19 -9.31 -16.04 -4.03
C LEU A 19 -7.90 -15.88 -4.63
N PHE A 20 -7.18 -16.96 -4.89
CA PHE A 20 -5.80 -16.92 -5.41
C PHE A 20 -5.66 -16.05 -6.67
N PRO A 21 -6.52 -16.14 -7.70
CA PRO A 21 -6.41 -15.27 -8.88
C PRO A 21 -6.57 -13.79 -8.54
N ILE A 22 -7.46 -13.46 -7.59
CA ILE A 22 -7.70 -12.08 -7.14
C ILE A 22 -6.47 -11.55 -6.41
N CYS A 23 -5.86 -12.37 -5.54
CA CYS A 23 -4.63 -12.00 -4.84
C CYS A 23 -3.47 -11.78 -5.83
N LEU A 24 -3.37 -12.59 -6.88
CA LEU A 24 -2.35 -12.43 -7.91
C LEU A 24 -2.51 -11.10 -8.66
N ILE A 25 -3.73 -10.76 -9.06
CA ILE A 25 -4.04 -9.47 -9.68
C ILE A 25 -3.71 -8.32 -8.73
N TRP A 26 -4.07 -8.42 -7.46
CA TRP A 26 -3.76 -7.45 -6.42
C TRP A 26 -2.26 -7.22 -6.26
N ILE A 27 -1.47 -8.29 -6.19
CA ILE A 27 -0.01 -8.23 -6.07
C ILE A 27 0.59 -7.54 -7.29
N ILE A 28 0.25 -7.97 -8.50
CA ILE A 28 0.75 -7.35 -9.74
C ILE A 28 0.38 -5.88 -9.82
N PHE A 29 -0.85 -5.54 -9.44
CA PHE A 29 -1.34 -4.16 -9.45
C PHE A 29 -0.54 -3.29 -8.47
N LEU A 30 -0.37 -3.72 -7.20
CA LEU A 30 0.33 -2.93 -6.19
C LEU A 30 1.83 -2.81 -6.44
N ILE A 31 2.49 -3.83 -6.99
CA ILE A 31 3.89 -3.73 -7.39
C ILE A 31 4.07 -2.56 -8.37
N ASN A 32 3.25 -2.50 -9.42
CA ASN A 32 3.31 -1.43 -10.39
C ASN A 32 2.87 -0.07 -9.81
N ALA A 33 1.82 -0.06 -9.00
CA ALA A 33 1.32 1.16 -8.36
C ALA A 33 2.38 1.80 -7.44
N THR A 34 3.12 0.99 -6.67
CA THR A 34 4.20 1.47 -5.81
C THR A 34 5.38 1.99 -6.64
N ASN A 35 5.71 1.32 -7.74
CA ASN A 35 6.75 1.79 -8.66
C ASN A 35 6.38 3.13 -9.32
N PHE A 36 5.11 3.34 -9.70
CA PHE A 36 4.67 4.61 -10.28
C PHE A 36 4.73 5.79 -9.30
N ILE A 37 4.64 5.55 -7.99
CA ILE A 37 4.74 6.58 -6.96
C ILE A 37 6.20 7.01 -6.73
N ASP A 38 7.20 6.19 -7.08
CA ASP A 38 8.63 6.52 -6.92
C ASP A 38 9.11 7.56 -7.94
N GLY A 39 8.33 8.64 -8.10
CA GLY A 39 8.61 9.72 -9.04
C GLY A 39 9.25 10.97 -8.44
N ILE A 40 9.20 11.14 -7.11
CA ILE A 40 9.81 12.26 -6.38
C ILE A 40 10.42 11.81 -5.06
N ASP A 41 11.43 12.57 -4.58
CA ASP A 41 12.21 12.26 -3.40
C ASP A 41 11.34 12.02 -2.16
N GLY A 42 11.53 10.91 -1.48
CA GLY A 42 10.85 10.55 -0.24
C GLY A 42 9.41 10.05 -0.38
N LEU A 43 8.79 10.13 -1.57
CA LEU A 43 7.36 9.81 -1.71
C LEU A 43 7.08 8.33 -1.54
N ALA A 44 7.76 7.47 -2.28
CA ALA A 44 7.56 6.02 -2.19
C ALA A 44 7.97 5.48 -0.82
N SER A 45 9.11 5.94 -0.27
CA SER A 45 9.55 5.53 1.07
C SER A 45 8.60 5.99 2.18
N GLY A 46 8.09 7.22 2.10
CA GLY A 46 7.14 7.77 3.07
C GLY A 46 5.77 7.06 3.04
N ILE A 47 5.21 6.85 1.86
CA ILE A 47 3.94 6.11 1.70
C ILE A 47 4.11 4.66 2.15
N SER A 48 5.20 3.99 1.74
CA SER A 48 5.46 2.61 2.18
C SER A 48 5.64 2.48 3.68
N SER A 49 6.26 3.47 4.34
CA SER A 49 6.36 3.52 5.81
C SER A 49 4.98 3.65 6.46
N SER A 50 4.12 4.54 5.94
CA SER A 50 2.75 4.71 6.47
C SER A 50 1.92 3.44 6.31
N GLN A 51 2.04 2.76 5.18
CA GLN A 51 1.36 1.48 4.92
C GLN A 51 1.86 0.38 5.84
N ALA A 52 3.17 0.23 6.00
CA ALA A 52 3.77 -0.76 6.89
C ALA A 52 3.35 -0.54 8.35
N LEU A 53 3.27 0.72 8.80
CA LEU A 53 2.75 1.06 10.13
C LEU A 53 1.28 0.61 10.28
N CYS A 54 0.41 0.94 9.34
CA CYS A 54 -1.00 0.55 9.41
C CYS A 54 -1.18 -0.96 9.33
N ILE A 55 -0.44 -1.66 8.45
CA ILE A 55 -0.47 -3.12 8.35
C ILE A 55 0.00 -3.75 9.67
N SER A 56 1.03 -3.20 10.34
CA SER A 56 1.47 -3.73 11.63
C SER A 56 0.40 -3.63 12.70
N VAL A 57 -0.32 -2.50 12.77
CA VAL A 57 -1.42 -2.33 13.72
C VAL A 57 -2.60 -3.25 13.38
N ILE A 58 -3.00 -3.35 12.11
CA ILE A 58 -4.06 -4.27 11.66
C ILE A 58 -3.70 -5.72 12.00
N SER A 59 -2.44 -6.12 11.78
CA SER A 59 -2.01 -7.50 12.09
C SER A 59 -2.03 -7.82 13.57
N LEU A 60 -1.74 -6.84 14.45
CA LEU A 60 -1.92 -6.99 15.90
C LEU A 60 -3.38 -7.17 16.28
N ILE A 61 -4.28 -6.36 15.70
CA ILE A 61 -5.73 -6.47 15.89
C ILE A 61 -6.21 -7.87 15.46
N CYS A 62 -5.70 -8.37 14.33
CA CYS A 62 -6.00 -9.72 13.83
C CYS A 62 -5.23 -10.85 14.55
N ASN A 63 -4.44 -10.57 15.59
CA ASN A 63 -3.60 -11.55 16.31
C ASN A 63 -2.66 -12.35 15.39
N ASN A 64 -2.13 -11.73 14.33
CA ASN A 64 -1.19 -12.36 13.40
C ASN A 64 0.23 -11.82 13.61
N ILE A 65 0.99 -12.52 14.46
CA ILE A 65 2.33 -12.10 14.86
C ILE A 65 3.33 -12.15 13.69
N ASP A 66 3.17 -13.08 12.74
CA ASP A 66 4.10 -13.20 11.60
C ASP A 66 3.99 -11.99 10.68
N ILE A 67 2.76 -11.55 10.36
CA ILE A 67 2.53 -10.37 9.55
C ILE A 67 3.00 -9.12 10.29
N PHE A 68 2.76 -9.04 11.60
CA PHE A 68 3.24 -7.95 12.44
C PHE A 68 4.75 -7.82 12.38
N LEU A 69 5.50 -8.90 12.60
CA LEU A 69 6.96 -8.89 12.56
C LEU A 69 7.50 -8.47 11.19
N CYS A 70 6.95 -9.03 10.10
CA CYS A 70 7.34 -8.63 8.77
C CYS A 70 7.06 -7.13 8.50
N SER A 71 5.91 -6.63 8.94
CA SER A 71 5.52 -5.23 8.73
C SER A 71 6.40 -4.27 9.51
N ILE A 72 6.78 -4.59 10.75
CA ILE A 72 7.71 -3.79 11.57
C ILE A 72 9.11 -3.77 10.96
N LEU A 73 9.58 -4.88 10.38
CA LEU A 73 10.86 -4.92 9.68
C LEU A 73 10.86 -3.99 8.45
N ILE A 74 9.80 -4.01 7.65
CA ILE A 74 9.63 -3.10 6.51
C ILE A 74 9.54 -1.64 6.99
N LEU A 75 8.79 -1.37 8.06
CA LEU A 75 8.68 -0.04 8.65
C LEU A 75 10.06 0.47 9.09
N GLY A 76 10.82 -0.34 9.83
CA GLY A 76 12.16 0.02 10.29
C GLY A 76 13.13 0.31 9.13
N ALA A 77 13.11 -0.55 8.09
CA ALA A 77 13.93 -0.37 6.90
C ALA A 77 13.58 0.91 6.14
N THR A 78 12.30 1.19 5.91
CA THR A 78 11.86 2.39 5.19
C THR A 78 12.11 3.67 6.00
N LEU A 79 11.85 3.67 7.31
CA LEU A 79 12.19 4.80 8.19
C LEU A 79 13.70 5.07 8.23
N GLY A 80 14.54 4.04 8.26
CA GLY A 80 16.00 4.17 8.19
C GLY A 80 16.49 4.71 6.84
N PHE A 81 15.75 4.48 5.75
CA PHE A 81 16.06 4.98 4.41
C PHE A 81 15.66 6.45 4.21
N ILE A 82 14.54 6.91 4.79
CA ILE A 82 13.99 8.27 4.62
C ILE A 82 15.03 9.38 4.84
N PRO A 83 15.88 9.39 5.89
CA PRO A 83 16.84 10.48 6.10
C PRO A 83 17.86 10.67 4.96
N ARG A 84 18.05 9.66 4.12
CA ARG A 84 18.92 9.74 2.94
C ARG A 84 18.16 9.97 1.64
N ASN A 85 16.83 9.81 1.66
CA ASN A 85 15.96 9.91 0.51
C ASN A 85 15.08 11.19 0.51
N PHE A 86 14.93 11.86 1.67
CA PHE A 86 14.11 13.07 1.84
C PHE A 86 14.86 14.09 2.74
N PRO A 87 14.72 15.43 2.55
CA PRO A 87 13.92 16.11 1.50
C PRO A 87 14.60 16.16 0.12
N LYS A 88 15.94 16.03 0.07
CA LYS A 88 16.74 15.91 -1.16
C LYS A 88 17.44 14.59 -1.15
N ALA A 89 17.07 13.72 -2.10
CA ALA A 89 17.62 12.39 -2.16
C ALA A 89 19.14 12.38 -2.37
N LYS A 90 19.86 11.75 -1.46
CA LYS A 90 21.27 11.35 -1.60
C LYS A 90 21.38 9.92 -2.12
N ILE A 91 20.35 9.11 -1.86
CA ILE A 91 20.20 7.73 -2.32
C ILE A 91 18.79 7.59 -2.86
N PHE A 92 18.67 7.06 -4.07
CA PHE A 92 17.38 6.80 -4.71
C PHE A 92 16.93 5.37 -4.42
N MET A 93 15.62 5.16 -4.28
CA MET A 93 15.03 3.83 -4.07
C MET A 93 15.16 2.97 -5.33
N GLY A 94 14.87 3.55 -6.49
CA GLY A 94 14.89 2.90 -7.79
C GLY A 94 13.86 1.78 -7.91
N ASP A 95 13.73 1.25 -9.11
CA ASP A 95 12.73 0.21 -9.43
C ASP A 95 12.86 -1.01 -8.52
N CYS A 96 14.10 -1.42 -8.21
CA CYS A 96 14.34 -2.59 -7.35
C CYS A 96 13.71 -2.42 -5.96
N GLY A 97 13.90 -1.28 -5.32
CA GLY A 97 13.33 -0.98 -4.01
C GLY A 97 11.82 -0.81 -4.06
N ALA A 98 11.33 -0.04 -5.03
CA ALA A 98 9.89 0.22 -5.19
C ALA A 98 9.09 -1.06 -5.50
N LEU A 99 9.57 -1.89 -6.43
CA LEU A 99 8.95 -3.19 -6.77
C LEU A 99 8.98 -4.15 -5.58
N PHE A 100 10.10 -4.22 -4.84
CA PHE A 100 10.23 -5.04 -3.65
C PHE A 100 9.23 -4.62 -2.56
N LEU A 101 9.13 -3.33 -2.24
CA LEU A 101 8.18 -2.82 -1.24
C LEU A 101 6.73 -3.10 -1.67
N GLY A 102 6.39 -2.84 -2.93
CA GLY A 102 5.08 -3.14 -3.48
C GLY A 102 4.74 -4.63 -3.39
N PHE A 103 5.69 -5.52 -3.69
CA PHE A 103 5.51 -6.96 -3.56
C PHE A 103 5.27 -7.38 -2.12
N VAL A 104 6.17 -7.04 -1.20
CA VAL A 104 6.06 -7.51 0.20
C VAL A 104 4.76 -7.02 0.84
N GLN A 105 4.45 -5.73 0.70
CA GLN A 105 3.24 -5.16 1.30
C GLN A 105 1.95 -5.71 0.68
N SER A 106 1.94 -6.01 -0.62
CA SER A 106 0.80 -6.64 -1.28
C SER A 106 0.57 -8.09 -0.80
N VAL A 107 1.65 -8.84 -0.57
CA VAL A 107 1.58 -10.20 -0.01
C VAL A 107 1.06 -10.17 1.43
N LEU A 108 1.59 -9.27 2.28
CA LEU A 108 1.15 -9.15 3.67
C LEU A 108 -0.33 -8.77 3.75
N SER A 109 -0.77 -7.78 2.96
CA SER A 109 -2.17 -7.38 2.91
C SER A 109 -3.09 -8.48 2.37
N SER A 110 -2.66 -9.23 1.35
CA SER A 110 -3.41 -10.38 0.83
C SER A 110 -3.59 -11.46 1.90
N ARG A 111 -2.56 -11.76 2.68
CA ARG A 111 -2.67 -12.73 3.78
C ARG A 111 -3.68 -12.28 4.83
N ILE A 112 -3.67 -11.01 5.24
CA ILE A 112 -4.66 -10.47 6.18
C ILE A 112 -6.08 -10.69 5.65
N VAL A 113 -6.35 -10.35 4.39
CA VAL A 113 -7.68 -10.51 3.77
C VAL A 113 -8.08 -11.98 3.63
N LEU A 114 -7.15 -12.87 3.27
CA LEU A 114 -7.43 -14.30 3.15
C LEU A 114 -7.74 -14.96 4.50
N GLU A 115 -7.12 -14.49 5.55
CA GLU A 115 -7.27 -15.04 6.90
C GLU A 115 -8.45 -14.42 7.66
N SER A 116 -8.93 -13.24 7.27
CA SER A 116 -10.09 -12.56 7.86
C SER A 116 -11.40 -12.92 7.13
N GLU A 117 -12.52 -13.02 7.86
CA GLU A 117 -13.87 -13.16 7.29
C GLU A 117 -14.59 -11.82 7.16
N SER A 118 -14.03 -10.76 7.73
CA SER A 118 -14.65 -9.44 7.80
C SER A 118 -14.52 -8.65 6.49
N ILE A 119 -15.64 -8.10 6.04
CA ILE A 119 -15.65 -7.12 4.95
C ILE A 119 -14.94 -5.83 5.35
N LEU A 120 -14.99 -5.45 6.63
CA LEU A 120 -14.32 -4.26 7.13
C LEU A 120 -12.80 -4.39 7.06
N CYS A 121 -12.27 -5.60 7.17
CA CYS A 121 -10.85 -5.87 6.96
C CYS A 121 -10.43 -5.56 5.51
N ILE A 122 -11.25 -5.94 4.52
CA ILE A 122 -11.00 -5.63 3.11
C ILE A 122 -11.03 -4.11 2.90
N ILE A 123 -12.04 -3.43 3.44
CA ILE A 123 -12.19 -1.97 3.34
C ILE A 123 -10.99 -1.27 4.01
N SER A 124 -10.53 -1.75 5.16
CA SER A 124 -9.36 -1.22 5.87
C SER A 124 -8.09 -1.32 5.03
N ILE A 125 -7.85 -2.47 4.40
CA ILE A 125 -6.71 -2.67 3.49
C ILE A 125 -6.81 -1.75 2.27
N LEU A 126 -7.99 -1.58 1.68
CA LEU A 126 -8.19 -0.64 0.55
C LEU A 126 -7.90 0.81 0.95
N LEU A 127 -8.24 1.21 2.19
CA LEU A 127 -7.93 2.54 2.72
C LEU A 127 -6.43 2.73 2.96
N VAL A 128 -5.72 1.71 3.48
CA VAL A 128 -4.25 1.74 3.66
C VAL A 128 -3.55 1.95 2.33
N PHE A 129 -4.00 1.30 1.25
CA PHE A 129 -3.41 1.41 -0.08
C PHE A 129 -4.06 2.45 -0.98
N ARG A 130 -4.94 3.33 -0.44
CA ARG A 130 -5.72 4.27 -1.24
C ARG A 130 -4.88 5.13 -2.17
N ILE A 131 -3.73 5.64 -1.71
CA ILE A 131 -2.90 6.54 -2.54
C ILE A 131 -2.35 5.82 -3.78
N PRO A 132 -1.63 4.67 -3.67
CA PRO A 132 -1.18 3.94 -4.85
C PRO A 132 -2.35 3.45 -5.72
N ILE A 133 -3.45 2.99 -5.13
CA ILE A 133 -4.64 2.55 -5.88
C ILE A 133 -5.20 3.71 -6.72
N TYR A 134 -5.39 4.87 -6.10
CA TYR A 134 -5.94 6.05 -6.79
C TYR A 134 -5.04 6.49 -7.94
N ASP A 135 -3.73 6.65 -7.69
CA ASP A 135 -2.79 7.14 -8.70
C ASP A 135 -2.69 6.19 -9.90
N ALA A 136 -2.51 4.89 -9.66
CA ALA A 136 -2.42 3.88 -10.71
C ALA A 136 -3.75 3.74 -11.48
N SER A 137 -4.88 3.64 -10.78
CA SER A 137 -6.20 3.50 -11.41
C SER A 137 -6.55 4.70 -12.26
N PHE A 138 -6.32 5.93 -11.76
CA PHE A 138 -6.56 7.15 -12.50
C PHE A 138 -5.71 7.22 -13.77
N SER A 139 -4.44 6.82 -13.68
CA SER A 139 -3.52 6.77 -14.81
C SER A 139 -4.00 5.79 -15.89
N ILE A 140 -4.43 4.58 -15.49
CA ILE A 140 -4.96 3.54 -16.38
C ILE A 140 -6.25 4.02 -17.07
N ILE A 141 -7.23 4.51 -16.29
CA ILE A 141 -8.53 4.97 -16.83
C ILE A 141 -8.34 6.09 -17.84
N ARG A 142 -7.51 7.09 -17.50
CA ARG A 142 -7.24 8.21 -18.41
C ARG A 142 -6.63 7.74 -19.73
N ARG A 143 -5.71 6.75 -19.70
CA ARG A 143 -5.10 6.20 -20.92
C ARG A 143 -6.09 5.44 -21.78
N LEU A 144 -6.96 4.65 -21.15
CA LEU A 144 -8.04 3.94 -21.83
C LEU A 144 -8.98 4.93 -22.54
N ILE A 145 -9.37 6.03 -21.88
CA ILE A 145 -10.21 7.09 -22.48
C ILE A 145 -9.48 7.75 -23.66
N LYS A 146 -8.17 8.00 -23.55
CA LYS A 146 -7.34 8.57 -24.63
C LYS A 146 -6.94 7.54 -25.70
N ARG A 147 -7.43 6.30 -25.65
CA ARG A 147 -7.08 5.18 -26.54
C ARG A 147 -5.57 4.94 -26.65
N LYS A 148 -4.83 5.18 -25.57
CA LYS A 148 -3.38 4.94 -25.45
C LYS A 148 -3.12 3.62 -24.75
N ASN A 149 -1.95 3.01 -25.02
CA ASN A 149 -1.54 1.79 -24.36
C ASN A 149 -1.41 2.02 -22.82
N PRO A 150 -2.16 1.28 -21.97
CA PRO A 150 -2.13 1.45 -20.52
C PRO A 150 -0.79 1.08 -19.86
N PHE A 151 0.07 0.30 -20.53
CA PHE A 151 1.35 -0.16 -20.01
C PHE A 151 2.55 0.73 -20.41
N LYS A 152 2.34 1.79 -21.18
CA LYS A 152 3.43 2.69 -21.58
C LYS A 152 3.71 3.70 -20.44
N ALA A 153 4.99 4.04 -20.20
CA ALA A 153 5.37 5.04 -19.20
C ALA A 153 4.63 6.38 -19.39
N ASP A 154 4.16 6.98 -18.31
CA ASP A 154 3.41 8.25 -18.31
C ASP A 154 4.01 9.23 -17.30
N LYS A 155 3.95 10.52 -17.62
CA LYS A 155 4.40 11.61 -16.74
C LYS A 155 3.24 12.37 -16.08
N GLU A 156 1.99 11.84 -16.15
CA GLU A 156 0.80 12.54 -15.66
C GLU A 156 0.25 11.92 -14.36
N HIS A 157 1.12 11.39 -13.47
CA HIS A 157 0.74 10.91 -12.15
C HIS A 157 0.26 12.03 -11.22
N PHE A 158 -0.46 11.69 -10.15
CA PHE A 158 -1.08 12.67 -9.26
C PHE A 158 -0.07 13.63 -8.63
N HIS A 159 1.11 13.14 -8.25
CA HIS A 159 2.19 13.98 -7.73
C HIS A 159 2.67 15.01 -8.77
N HIS A 160 2.73 14.65 -10.07
CA HIS A 160 3.09 15.61 -11.12
C HIS A 160 2.05 16.74 -11.28
N LYS A 161 0.76 16.44 -11.07
CA LYS A 161 -0.29 17.47 -11.11
C LYS A 161 -0.11 18.48 -9.99
N LEU A 162 0.22 18.04 -8.77
CA LEU A 162 0.49 18.95 -7.66
C LEU A 162 1.70 19.85 -7.95
N LEU A 163 2.76 19.31 -8.54
CA LEU A 163 3.93 20.11 -8.97
C LEU A 163 3.54 21.17 -10.04
N ILE A 164 2.69 20.82 -10.99
CA ILE A 164 2.19 21.77 -12.03
C ILE A 164 1.36 22.88 -11.38
N HIS A 165 0.64 22.61 -10.27
CA HIS A 165 -0.12 23.61 -9.51
C HIS A 165 0.77 24.46 -8.60
N GLY A 166 2.09 24.32 -8.66
CA GLY A 166 3.05 25.17 -7.94
C GLY A 166 3.47 24.67 -6.57
N PHE A 167 3.10 23.46 -6.16
CA PHE A 167 3.61 22.87 -4.92
C PHE A 167 5.07 22.45 -5.10
N SER A 168 5.90 22.65 -4.05
CA SER A 168 7.25 22.10 -4.03
C SER A 168 7.24 20.56 -3.94
N LYS A 169 8.35 19.90 -4.30
CA LYS A 169 8.48 18.44 -4.18
C LYS A 169 8.29 17.99 -2.74
N GLU A 170 8.91 18.72 -1.80
CA GLU A 170 8.84 18.44 -0.37
C GLU A 170 7.40 18.57 0.16
N CYS A 171 6.70 19.63 -0.23
CA CYS A 171 5.31 19.86 0.17
C CYS A 171 4.39 18.76 -0.41
N THR A 172 4.61 18.39 -1.66
CA THR A 172 3.85 17.30 -2.32
C THR A 172 4.06 15.97 -1.61
N THR A 173 5.31 15.62 -1.28
CA THR A 173 5.63 14.39 -0.55
C THR A 173 4.97 14.39 0.83
N LEU A 174 5.14 15.46 1.63
CA LEU A 174 4.55 15.55 2.97
C LEU A 174 3.02 15.46 2.91
N LEU A 175 2.38 16.16 1.98
CA LEU A 175 0.94 16.14 1.79
C LEU A 175 0.44 14.73 1.50
N LEU A 176 1.04 14.03 0.54
CA LEU A 176 0.61 12.69 0.16
C LEU A 176 0.89 11.65 1.24
N VAL A 177 2.01 11.73 1.94
CA VAL A 177 2.33 10.85 3.08
C VAL A 177 1.34 11.09 4.22
N THR A 178 1.01 12.35 4.53
CA THR A 178 0.01 12.69 5.55
C THR A 178 -1.37 12.13 5.18
N PHE A 179 -1.81 12.27 3.93
CA PHE A 179 -3.06 11.65 3.48
C PHE A 179 -3.02 10.13 3.56
N SER A 180 -1.87 9.50 3.22
CA SER A 180 -1.71 8.04 3.36
C SER A 180 -1.88 7.60 4.81
N LEU A 181 -1.27 8.33 5.76
CA LEU A 181 -1.42 8.07 7.20
C LEU A 181 -2.86 8.25 7.67
N LEU A 182 -3.53 9.35 7.28
CA LEU A 182 -4.91 9.62 7.69
C LEU A 182 -5.88 8.55 7.20
N PHE A 183 -5.80 8.14 5.93
CA PHE A 183 -6.65 7.08 5.41
C PHE A 183 -6.30 5.71 5.98
N GLY A 184 -5.02 5.42 6.17
CA GLY A 184 -4.59 4.20 6.81
C GLY A 184 -5.09 4.11 8.26
N PHE A 185 -5.00 5.21 9.01
CA PHE A 185 -5.53 5.29 10.38
C PHE A 185 -7.06 5.14 10.41
N LEU A 186 -7.79 5.76 9.46
CA LEU A 186 -9.22 5.54 9.30
C LEU A 186 -9.55 4.07 9.07
N GLY A 187 -8.75 3.36 8.24
CA GLY A 187 -8.89 1.92 8.03
C GLY A 187 -8.68 1.12 9.31
N VAL A 188 -7.68 1.48 10.12
CA VAL A 188 -7.44 0.86 11.43
C VAL A 188 -8.63 1.08 12.37
N LEU A 189 -9.15 2.31 12.43
CA LEU A 189 -10.31 2.65 13.27
C LEU A 189 -11.55 1.86 12.86
N LEU A 190 -11.83 1.74 11.56
CA LEU A 190 -12.97 0.95 11.08
C LEU A 190 -12.89 -0.50 11.51
N LEU A 191 -11.70 -1.09 11.55
CA LEU A 191 -11.53 -2.47 11.99
C LEU A 191 -11.76 -2.65 13.49
N LEU A 192 -11.50 -1.61 14.31
CA LEU A 192 -11.78 -1.65 15.75
C LEU A 192 -13.28 -1.70 16.06
N PHE A 193 -14.16 -1.25 15.15
CA PHE A 193 -15.62 -1.38 15.30
C PHE A 193 -16.13 -2.78 14.94
N ASP A 194 -15.32 -3.66 14.39
CA ASP A 194 -15.66 -5.03 13.99
C ASP A 194 -15.35 -6.07 15.09
N ILE A 195 -14.72 -5.61 16.20
CA ILE A 195 -14.34 -6.43 17.34
C ILE A 195 -15.35 -6.28 18.47
#